data_183aa61f975e6016b6be1414921be36f
#
_entry.id   183aa61f975e6016b6be1414921be36f
#
_cell.length_a   1.000
_cell.length_b   1.000
_cell.length_c   1.000
_cell.angle_alpha   90.00
_cell.angle_beta   90.00
_cell.angle_gamma   90.00
#
_symmetry.space_group_name_H-M   'P 1'
#
loop_
_entity.id
_entity.type
_entity.pdbx_description
1 polymer ?
#
loop_
_entity_poly.entity_id
_entity_poly.type
_entity_poly.pdbx_seq_one_letter_code
_entity_poly.pdbx_strand_id
1 'polypeptide(L)'
;MKEKIAKISILANVILAGGKISVGILSNSASVFAEGIHSLMDVFSSLISFFGIKISKKPADKEHPYGHFKFEVLAGFLITLILLGTGLGIIYEAYQKFKNPSLIKIPILALSVMIFSALINEIMARLKIHFGKKENSVALISDGVHSRVDVFASLVVFVGLILNKYWIFTDSVLAFLIGLYIIKESFSIGKEAIDSL
;
A
#
# COMPACT_ATOMS: atom_id res chain seq x y z
N MET A 1 -24.56 4.56 -1.88
CA MET A 1 -23.87 3.38 -2.49
C MET A 1 -22.36 3.47 -2.32
N LYS A 2 -21.75 4.67 -2.41
CA LYS A 2 -20.32 4.94 -2.21
C LYS A 2 -19.74 4.37 -0.91
N GLU A 3 -20.41 4.52 0.23
CA GLU A 3 -19.94 3.97 1.52
C GLU A 3 -19.85 2.43 1.51
N LYS A 4 -20.81 1.77 0.85
CA LYS A 4 -20.78 0.31 0.73
C LYS A 4 -19.58 -0.17 -0.09
N ILE A 5 -19.28 0.53 -1.18
CA ILE A 5 -18.12 0.22 -2.04
C ILE A 5 -16.82 0.48 -1.30
N ALA A 6 -16.71 1.60 -0.57
CA ALA A 6 -15.54 1.89 0.25
C ALA A 6 -15.29 0.80 1.31
N LYS A 7 -16.31 0.35 2.03
CA LYS A 7 -16.18 -0.73 3.02
C LYS A 7 -15.75 -2.06 2.40
N ILE A 8 -16.33 -2.43 1.24
CA ILE A 8 -15.95 -3.65 0.50
C ILE A 8 -14.49 -3.55 0.05
N SER A 9 -14.06 -2.38 -0.43
CA SER A 9 -12.69 -2.15 -0.85
C SER A 9 -11.69 -2.30 0.30
N ILE A 10 -11.97 -1.72 1.46
CA ILE A 10 -11.13 -1.87 2.65
C ILE A 10 -10.98 -3.34 3.03
N LEU A 11 -12.10 -4.07 3.08
CA LEU A 11 -12.08 -5.50 3.40
C LEU A 11 -11.27 -6.31 2.37
N ALA A 12 -11.45 -6.03 1.07
CA ALA A 12 -10.70 -6.67 0.02
C ALA A 12 -9.19 -6.39 0.15
N ASN A 13 -8.79 -5.13 0.40
CA ASN A 13 -7.40 -4.75 0.57
C ASN A 13 -6.76 -5.43 1.80
N VAL A 14 -7.47 -5.54 2.93
CA VAL A 14 -6.98 -6.26 4.12
C VAL A 14 -6.75 -7.75 3.82
N ILE A 15 -7.69 -8.39 3.12
CA ILE A 15 -7.56 -9.81 2.74
C ILE A 15 -6.41 -10.01 1.77
N LEU A 16 -6.27 -9.14 0.76
CA LEU A 16 -5.19 -9.21 -0.22
C LEU A 16 -3.83 -8.97 0.43
N ALA A 17 -3.71 -7.96 1.29
CA ALA A 17 -2.47 -7.67 2.02
C ALA A 17 -2.06 -8.86 2.89
N GLY A 18 -2.98 -9.40 3.70
CA GLY A 18 -2.72 -10.59 4.51
C GLY A 18 -2.34 -11.82 3.69
N GLY A 19 -3.01 -12.04 2.56
CA GLY A 19 -2.70 -13.11 1.62
C GLY A 19 -1.30 -12.98 1.02
N LYS A 20 -0.93 -11.79 0.52
CA LYS A 20 0.40 -11.50 -0.04
C LYS A 20 1.50 -11.66 1.00
N ILE A 21 1.33 -11.12 2.20
CA ILE A 21 2.30 -11.26 3.30
C ILE A 21 2.52 -12.74 3.64
N SER A 22 1.44 -13.48 3.87
CA SER A 22 1.51 -14.90 4.21
C SER A 22 2.19 -15.72 3.11
N VAL A 23 1.80 -15.49 1.86
CA VAL A 23 2.41 -16.18 0.71
C VAL A 23 3.85 -15.74 0.50
N GLY A 24 4.19 -14.47 0.67
CA GLY A 24 5.56 -13.96 0.59
C GLY A 24 6.50 -14.68 1.56
N ILE A 25 6.07 -14.85 2.82
CA ILE A 25 6.80 -15.59 3.85
C ILE A 25 6.92 -17.08 3.47
N LEU A 26 5.82 -17.73 3.14
CA LEU A 26 5.78 -19.16 2.83
C LEU A 26 6.60 -19.52 1.59
N SER A 27 6.53 -18.69 0.56
CA SER A 27 7.27 -18.87 -0.70
C SER A 27 8.70 -18.35 -0.64
N ASN A 28 9.09 -17.69 0.44
CA ASN A 28 10.39 -17.01 0.58
C ASN A 28 10.64 -16.00 -0.56
N SER A 29 9.60 -15.24 -0.94
CA SER A 29 9.69 -14.19 -1.96
C SER A 29 9.69 -12.81 -1.30
N ALA A 30 10.79 -12.06 -1.45
CA ALA A 30 10.91 -10.72 -0.90
C ALA A 30 10.01 -9.73 -1.63
N SER A 31 9.83 -9.87 -2.95
CA SER A 31 8.98 -8.96 -3.73
C SER A 31 7.50 -9.13 -3.41
N VAL A 32 7.01 -10.37 -3.24
CA VAL A 32 5.62 -10.64 -2.84
C VAL A 32 5.37 -10.13 -1.41
N PHE A 33 6.32 -10.36 -0.50
CA PHE A 33 6.25 -9.85 0.87
C PHE A 33 6.23 -8.32 0.90
N ALA A 34 7.14 -7.66 0.18
CA ALA A 34 7.23 -6.21 0.10
C ALA A 34 5.93 -5.58 -0.44
N GLU A 35 5.35 -6.18 -1.48
CA GLU A 35 4.10 -5.71 -2.07
C GLU A 35 2.90 -5.97 -1.13
N GLY A 36 2.94 -7.05 -0.35
CA GLY A 36 1.96 -7.30 0.72
C GLY A 36 2.03 -6.26 1.85
N ILE A 37 3.24 -5.90 2.28
CA ILE A 37 3.47 -4.83 3.26
C ILE A 37 3.02 -3.48 2.71
N HIS A 38 3.30 -3.16 1.44
CA HIS A 38 2.81 -1.94 0.79
C HIS A 38 1.28 -1.85 0.87
N SER A 39 0.57 -2.89 0.41
CA SER A 39 -0.89 -2.96 0.49
C SER A 39 -1.44 -2.84 1.92
N LEU A 40 -0.72 -3.37 2.92
CA LEU A 40 -1.09 -3.22 4.32
C LEU A 40 -0.91 -1.77 4.80
N MET A 41 0.18 -1.11 4.39
CA MET A 41 0.44 0.30 4.73
C MET A 41 -0.62 1.23 4.15
N ASP A 42 -1.14 0.97 2.96
CA ASP A 42 -2.25 1.74 2.37
C ASP A 42 -3.50 1.69 3.25
N VAL A 43 -3.82 0.50 3.78
CA VAL A 43 -4.93 0.35 4.74
C VAL A 43 -4.66 1.15 6.03
N PHE A 44 -3.47 1.03 6.60
CA PHE A 44 -3.11 1.77 7.82
C PHE A 44 -3.13 3.29 7.60
N SER A 45 -2.57 3.77 6.50
CA SER A 45 -2.56 5.19 6.13
C SER A 45 -3.98 5.73 6.01
N SER A 46 -4.88 4.97 5.37
CA SER A 46 -6.29 5.33 5.26
C SER A 46 -6.99 5.41 6.62
N LEU A 47 -6.70 4.48 7.54
CA LEU A 47 -7.26 4.48 8.90
C LEU A 47 -6.74 5.68 9.72
N ILE A 48 -5.43 5.93 9.70
CA ILE A 48 -4.82 7.05 10.44
C ILE A 48 -5.35 8.38 9.91
N SER A 49 -5.45 8.55 8.58
CA SER A 49 -6.05 9.73 7.96
C SER A 49 -7.50 9.92 8.38
N PHE A 50 -8.30 8.85 8.38
CA PHE A 50 -9.70 8.92 8.82
C PHE A 50 -9.83 9.40 10.27
N PHE A 51 -9.02 8.87 11.18
CA PHE A 51 -9.02 9.30 12.58
C PHE A 51 -8.48 10.73 12.75
N GLY A 52 -7.42 11.09 12.04
CA GLY A 52 -6.86 12.45 12.02
C GLY A 52 -7.90 13.48 11.60
N ILE A 53 -8.57 13.27 10.48
CA ILE A 53 -9.66 14.13 9.98
C ILE A 53 -10.86 14.16 10.94
N LYS A 54 -11.20 13.04 11.56
CA LYS A 54 -12.31 12.98 12.53
C LYS A 54 -12.03 13.81 13.77
N ILE A 55 -10.80 13.77 14.27
CA ILE A 55 -10.37 14.55 15.45
C ILE A 55 -10.23 16.04 15.08
N SER A 56 -9.67 16.34 13.90
CA SER A 56 -9.44 17.74 13.46
C SER A 56 -10.72 18.57 13.36
N LYS A 57 -11.87 17.91 13.12
CA LYS A 57 -13.19 18.56 13.04
C LYS A 57 -13.78 18.96 14.41
N LYS A 58 -13.16 18.57 15.52
CA LYS A 58 -13.65 18.96 16.85
C LYS A 58 -13.40 20.45 17.07
N PRO A 59 -14.37 21.19 17.67
CA PRO A 59 -14.20 22.59 17.99
C PRO A 59 -13.12 22.79 19.08
N ALA A 60 -12.71 24.04 19.26
CA ALA A 60 -11.83 24.43 20.34
C ALA A 60 -12.41 24.04 21.72
N ASP A 61 -11.56 23.59 22.62
CA ASP A 61 -11.86 23.26 24.01
C ASP A 61 -10.82 23.90 24.96
N LYS A 62 -10.90 23.59 26.25
CA LYS A 62 -10.00 24.17 27.25
C LYS A 62 -8.53 23.77 27.08
N GLU A 63 -8.28 22.56 26.56
CA GLU A 63 -6.93 22.02 26.33
C GLU A 63 -6.39 22.46 24.97
N HIS A 64 -7.26 22.68 23.99
CA HIS A 64 -6.92 23.10 22.62
C HIS A 64 -7.68 24.37 22.22
N PRO A 65 -7.28 25.56 22.74
CA PRO A 65 -7.98 26.84 22.50
C PRO A 65 -8.07 27.25 21.04
N TYR A 66 -7.12 26.77 20.21
CA TYR A 66 -7.09 27.03 18.76
C TYR A 66 -7.79 25.96 17.92
N GLY A 67 -8.45 24.97 18.57
CA GLY A 67 -9.09 23.84 17.89
C GLY A 67 -8.14 22.66 17.64
N HIS A 68 -8.67 21.66 16.96
CA HIS A 68 -7.99 20.37 16.79
C HIS A 68 -7.43 20.14 15.37
N PHE A 69 -7.40 21.15 14.50
CA PHE A 69 -7.02 21.01 13.09
C PHE A 69 -5.61 20.42 12.90
N LYS A 70 -4.67 20.68 13.81
CA LYS A 70 -3.29 20.14 13.77
C LYS A 70 -3.22 18.61 13.92
N PHE A 71 -4.28 17.95 14.38
CA PHE A 71 -4.30 16.49 14.44
C PHE A 71 -4.30 15.82 13.06
N GLU A 72 -4.80 16.49 12.03
CA GLU A 72 -4.72 16.02 10.64
C GLU A 72 -3.27 16.04 10.14
N VAL A 73 -2.55 17.13 10.42
CA VAL A 73 -1.11 17.25 10.09
C VAL A 73 -0.28 16.23 10.87
N LEU A 74 -0.57 16.04 12.16
CA LEU A 74 0.10 15.03 12.98
C LEU A 74 -0.13 13.61 12.46
N ALA A 75 -1.34 13.31 12.00
CA ALA A 75 -1.66 12.04 11.35
C ALA A 75 -0.84 11.84 10.08
N GLY A 76 -0.74 12.85 9.20
CA GLY A 76 0.11 12.81 8.00
C GLY A 76 1.58 12.58 8.33
N PHE A 77 2.10 13.26 9.35
CA PHE A 77 3.47 13.07 9.82
C PHE A 77 3.72 11.65 10.36
N LEU A 78 2.78 11.11 11.14
CA LEU A 78 2.87 9.74 11.65
C LEU A 78 2.90 8.71 10.52
N ILE A 79 2.03 8.87 9.52
CA ILE A 79 2.02 8.03 8.31
C ILE A 79 3.38 8.08 7.61
N THR A 80 3.94 9.29 7.43
CA THR A 80 5.25 9.50 6.81
C THR A 80 6.34 8.70 7.53
N LEU A 81 6.40 8.77 8.86
CA LEU A 81 7.40 8.03 9.65
C LEU A 81 7.24 6.51 9.53
N ILE A 82 6.00 6.01 9.56
CA ILE A 82 5.71 4.57 9.44
C ILE A 82 6.12 4.07 8.05
N LEU A 83 5.74 4.79 6.98
CA LEU A 83 6.09 4.43 5.61
C LEU A 83 7.61 4.48 5.37
N LEU A 84 8.29 5.51 5.89
CA LEU A 84 9.73 5.62 5.77
C LEU A 84 10.44 4.44 6.45
N GLY A 85 10.07 4.12 7.69
CA GLY A 85 10.62 2.98 8.43
C GLY A 85 10.36 1.65 7.72
N THR A 86 9.16 1.47 7.18
CA THR A 86 8.75 0.27 6.43
C THR A 86 9.56 0.15 5.13
N GLY A 87 9.68 1.21 4.35
CA GLY A 87 10.46 1.22 3.10
C GLY A 87 11.94 0.90 3.33
N LEU A 88 12.55 1.47 4.38
CA LEU A 88 13.93 1.16 4.78
C LEU A 88 14.07 -0.29 5.21
N GLY A 89 13.11 -0.85 5.96
CA GLY A 89 13.10 -2.26 6.37
C GLY A 89 13.04 -3.20 5.16
N ILE A 90 12.19 -2.92 4.18
CA ILE A 90 12.10 -3.69 2.93
C ILE A 90 13.41 -3.63 2.13
N ILE A 91 14.03 -2.45 2.02
CA ILE A 91 15.33 -2.30 1.34
C ILE A 91 16.41 -3.11 2.03
N TYR A 92 16.44 -3.09 3.37
CA TYR A 92 17.38 -3.89 4.14
C TYR A 92 17.20 -5.40 3.89
N GLU A 93 15.96 -5.88 3.91
CA GLU A 93 15.64 -7.28 3.63
C GLU A 93 16.02 -7.68 2.19
N ALA A 94 15.68 -6.83 1.20
CA ALA A 94 16.05 -7.02 -0.18
C ALA A 94 17.57 -7.11 -0.37
N TYR A 95 18.34 -6.25 0.33
CA TYR A 95 19.80 -6.27 0.32
C TYR A 95 20.38 -7.57 0.94
N GLN A 96 19.83 -8.02 2.07
CA GLN A 96 20.24 -9.28 2.68
C GLN A 96 19.99 -10.47 1.75
N LYS A 97 18.84 -10.47 1.08
CA LYS A 97 18.47 -11.51 0.12
C LYS A 97 19.28 -11.42 -1.18
N PHE A 98 19.72 -10.24 -1.57
CA PHE A 98 20.64 -10.05 -2.69
C PHE A 98 22.03 -10.63 -2.37
N LYS A 99 22.54 -10.44 -1.15
CA LYS A 99 23.80 -11.03 -0.69
C LYS A 99 23.76 -12.56 -0.56
N ASN A 100 22.62 -13.08 -0.09
CA ASN A 100 22.40 -14.52 0.14
C ASN A 100 21.20 -14.99 -0.67
N PRO A 101 21.33 -15.10 -2.00
CA PRO A 101 20.22 -15.42 -2.85
C PRO A 101 19.66 -16.80 -2.52
N SER A 102 18.36 -16.90 -2.42
CA SER A 102 17.63 -18.12 -2.12
C SER A 102 16.51 -18.34 -3.12
N LEU A 103 16.30 -19.58 -3.47
CA LEU A 103 15.22 -19.96 -4.39
C LEU A 103 13.84 -19.73 -3.77
N ILE A 104 12.90 -19.31 -4.59
CA ILE A 104 11.48 -19.25 -4.23
C ILE A 104 10.97 -20.68 -4.04
N LYS A 105 10.48 -20.99 -2.83
CA LYS A 105 10.12 -22.36 -2.44
C LYS A 105 8.84 -22.85 -3.13
N ILE A 106 7.85 -21.99 -3.30
CA ILE A 106 6.53 -22.34 -3.84
C ILE A 106 6.13 -21.29 -4.89
N PRO A 107 6.78 -21.28 -6.07
CA PRO A 107 6.57 -20.21 -7.05
C PRO A 107 5.13 -20.16 -7.59
N ILE A 108 4.44 -21.29 -7.71
CA ILE A 108 3.05 -21.34 -8.17
C ILE A 108 2.13 -20.59 -7.20
N LEU A 109 2.32 -20.74 -5.89
CA LEU A 109 1.52 -20.05 -4.89
C LEU A 109 1.77 -18.53 -4.94
N ALA A 110 3.04 -18.12 -5.08
CA ALA A 110 3.42 -16.71 -5.25
C ALA A 110 2.80 -16.11 -6.53
N LEU A 111 2.88 -16.81 -7.65
CA LEU A 111 2.26 -16.40 -8.91
C LEU A 111 0.74 -16.28 -8.79
N SER A 112 0.10 -17.27 -8.14
CA SER A 112 -1.36 -17.29 -7.98
C SER A 112 -1.87 -16.10 -7.15
N VAL A 113 -1.20 -15.76 -6.05
CA VAL A 113 -1.64 -14.64 -5.21
C VAL A 113 -1.46 -13.30 -5.93
N MET A 114 -0.41 -13.14 -6.74
CA MET A 114 -0.16 -11.91 -7.47
C MET A 114 -1.18 -11.69 -8.59
N ILE A 115 -1.48 -12.72 -9.39
CA ILE A 115 -2.50 -12.58 -10.44
C ILE A 115 -3.90 -12.40 -9.84
N PHE A 116 -4.22 -13.09 -8.74
CA PHE A 116 -5.48 -12.93 -8.04
C PHE A 116 -5.62 -11.52 -7.46
N SER A 117 -4.54 -10.97 -6.87
CA SER A 117 -4.50 -9.60 -6.40
C SER A 117 -4.73 -8.59 -7.52
N ALA A 118 -4.06 -8.75 -8.67
CA ALA A 118 -4.26 -7.89 -9.82
C ALA A 118 -5.71 -7.91 -10.32
N LEU A 119 -6.35 -9.09 -10.39
CA LEU A 119 -7.73 -9.23 -10.81
C LEU A 119 -8.70 -8.55 -9.83
N ILE A 120 -8.55 -8.77 -8.53
CA ILE A 120 -9.42 -8.15 -7.52
C ILE A 120 -9.25 -6.63 -7.52
N ASN A 121 -8.00 -6.13 -7.58
CA ASN A 121 -7.74 -4.69 -7.64
C ASN A 121 -8.30 -4.05 -8.91
N GLU A 122 -8.27 -4.72 -10.08
CA GLU A 122 -8.89 -4.18 -11.30
C GLU A 122 -10.41 -4.13 -11.19
N ILE A 123 -11.04 -5.15 -10.60
CA ILE A 123 -12.49 -5.13 -10.33
C ILE A 123 -12.84 -3.96 -9.40
N MET A 124 -12.07 -3.80 -8.31
CA MET A 124 -12.28 -2.70 -7.37
C MET A 124 -12.06 -1.33 -8.01
N ALA A 125 -11.01 -1.18 -8.82
CA ALA A 125 -10.73 0.06 -9.55
C ALA A 125 -11.91 0.45 -10.46
N ARG A 126 -12.42 -0.49 -11.25
CA ARG A 126 -13.58 -0.24 -12.14
C ARG A 126 -14.83 0.16 -11.36
N LEU A 127 -15.13 -0.56 -10.28
CA LEU A 127 -16.28 -0.25 -9.42
C LEU A 127 -16.14 1.14 -8.79
N LYS A 128 -15.00 1.46 -8.20
CA LYS A 128 -14.72 2.75 -7.57
C LYS A 128 -14.84 3.90 -8.58
N ILE A 129 -14.21 3.78 -9.75
CA ILE A 129 -14.26 4.82 -10.79
C ILE A 129 -15.68 4.98 -11.33
N HIS A 130 -16.39 3.87 -11.59
CA HIS A 130 -17.77 3.94 -12.11
C HIS A 130 -18.72 4.64 -11.13
N PHE A 131 -18.74 4.19 -9.87
CA PHE A 131 -19.62 4.79 -8.86
C PHE A 131 -19.14 6.17 -8.41
N GLY A 132 -17.81 6.42 -8.42
CA GLY A 132 -17.25 7.73 -8.19
C GLY A 132 -17.73 8.77 -9.20
N LYS A 133 -17.75 8.42 -10.48
CA LYS A 133 -18.32 9.27 -11.54
C LYS A 133 -19.82 9.46 -11.37
N LYS A 134 -20.57 8.38 -11.07
CA LYS A 134 -22.03 8.43 -10.89
C LYS A 134 -22.46 9.29 -9.71
N GLU A 135 -21.69 9.31 -8.63
CA GLU A 135 -22.01 10.05 -7.40
C GLU A 135 -21.18 11.34 -7.26
N ASN A 136 -20.47 11.78 -8.31
CA ASN A 136 -19.57 12.95 -8.33
C ASN A 136 -18.59 12.97 -7.14
N SER A 137 -18.03 11.81 -6.78
CA SER A 137 -17.10 11.65 -5.67
C SER A 137 -15.67 11.58 -6.18
N VAL A 138 -14.95 12.71 -6.11
CA VAL A 138 -13.53 12.79 -6.49
C VAL A 138 -12.67 11.81 -5.66
N ALA A 139 -12.94 11.70 -4.36
CA ALA A 139 -12.23 10.77 -3.49
C ALA A 139 -12.36 9.31 -3.95
N LEU A 140 -13.56 8.86 -4.35
CA LEU A 140 -13.77 7.50 -4.82
C LEU A 140 -13.13 7.25 -6.19
N ILE A 141 -13.09 8.26 -7.06
CA ILE A 141 -12.36 8.19 -8.34
C ILE A 141 -10.86 8.07 -8.09
N SER A 142 -10.30 8.91 -7.23
CA SER A 142 -8.87 8.88 -6.87
C SER A 142 -8.47 7.53 -6.27
N ASP A 143 -9.25 7.01 -5.31
CA ASP A 143 -9.04 5.68 -4.73
C ASP A 143 -9.13 4.55 -5.78
N GLY A 144 -10.00 4.70 -6.79
CA GLY A 144 -10.07 3.78 -7.93
C GLY A 144 -8.84 3.85 -8.84
N VAL A 145 -8.28 5.03 -9.06
CA VAL A 145 -7.01 5.21 -9.80
C VAL A 145 -5.85 4.59 -9.03
N HIS A 146 -5.78 4.80 -7.71
CA HIS A 146 -4.77 4.16 -6.86
C HIS A 146 -4.83 2.63 -6.95
N SER A 147 -6.03 2.04 -6.88
CA SER A 147 -6.18 0.59 -7.08
C SER A 147 -5.67 0.08 -8.44
N ARG A 148 -5.65 0.92 -9.49
CA ARG A 148 -4.99 0.56 -10.77
C ARG A 148 -3.47 0.56 -10.66
N VAL A 149 -2.88 1.43 -9.86
CA VAL A 149 -1.44 1.39 -9.58
C VAL A 149 -1.09 0.06 -8.92
N ASP A 150 -1.90 -0.41 -7.97
CA ASP A 150 -1.73 -1.72 -7.32
C ASP A 150 -1.85 -2.90 -8.28
N VAL A 151 -2.73 -2.78 -9.32
CA VAL A 151 -2.78 -3.78 -10.41
C VAL A 151 -1.44 -3.87 -11.12
N PHE A 152 -0.87 -2.72 -11.51
CA PHE A 152 0.43 -2.69 -12.19
C PHE A 152 1.55 -3.21 -11.31
N ALA A 153 1.58 -2.84 -10.03
CA ALA A 153 2.57 -3.33 -9.07
C ALA A 153 2.51 -4.86 -8.95
N SER A 154 1.31 -5.42 -8.77
CA SER A 154 1.10 -6.87 -8.71
C SER A 154 1.50 -7.59 -10.01
N LEU A 155 1.23 -7.00 -11.18
CA LEU A 155 1.65 -7.55 -12.48
C LEU A 155 3.16 -7.50 -12.67
N VAL A 156 3.83 -6.43 -12.25
CA VAL A 156 5.30 -6.31 -12.30
C VAL A 156 5.95 -7.38 -11.44
N VAL A 157 5.45 -7.60 -10.22
CA VAL A 157 5.94 -8.68 -9.35
C VAL A 157 5.64 -10.04 -9.96
N PHE A 158 4.45 -10.26 -10.52
CA PHE A 158 4.10 -11.50 -11.22
C PHE A 158 5.09 -11.83 -12.35
N VAL A 159 5.38 -10.86 -13.23
CA VAL A 159 6.37 -11.03 -14.30
C VAL A 159 7.76 -11.30 -13.74
N GLY A 160 8.15 -10.58 -12.68
CA GLY A 160 9.43 -10.76 -12.02
C GLY A 160 9.59 -12.16 -11.40
N LEU A 161 8.54 -12.73 -10.84
CA LEU A 161 8.56 -14.12 -10.33
C LEU A 161 8.81 -15.13 -11.46
N ILE A 162 8.29 -14.89 -12.65
CA ILE A 162 8.57 -15.73 -13.83
C ILE A 162 10.04 -15.55 -14.25
N LEU A 163 10.53 -14.31 -14.29
CA LEU A 163 11.92 -14.01 -14.65
C LEU A 163 12.93 -14.50 -13.60
N ASN A 164 12.52 -14.72 -12.36
CA ASN A 164 13.39 -15.26 -11.30
C ASN A 164 13.94 -16.65 -11.66
N LYS A 165 13.26 -17.40 -12.53
CA LYS A 165 13.77 -18.66 -13.09
C LYS A 165 15.07 -18.48 -13.90
N TYR A 166 15.22 -17.34 -14.55
CA TYR A 166 16.38 -17.04 -15.40
C TYR A 166 17.45 -16.22 -14.66
N TRP A 167 17.02 -15.38 -13.71
CA TRP A 167 17.91 -14.52 -12.93
C TRP A 167 17.47 -14.48 -11.46
N ILE A 168 18.20 -15.17 -10.60
CA ILE A 168 17.85 -15.40 -9.19
C ILE A 168 17.70 -14.09 -8.38
N PHE A 169 18.35 -13.00 -8.82
CA PHE A 169 18.29 -11.71 -8.13
C PHE A 169 17.02 -10.89 -8.42
N THR A 170 16.19 -11.31 -9.40
CA THR A 170 14.99 -10.55 -9.84
C THR A 170 14.08 -10.23 -8.65
N ASP A 171 13.83 -11.19 -7.78
CA ASP A 171 12.96 -11.02 -6.61
C ASP A 171 13.50 -9.97 -5.63
N SER A 172 14.82 -9.99 -5.36
CA SER A 172 15.47 -8.99 -4.49
C SER A 172 15.48 -7.60 -5.12
N VAL A 173 15.72 -7.51 -6.44
CA VAL A 173 15.69 -6.24 -7.16
C VAL A 173 14.30 -5.64 -7.15
N LEU A 174 13.26 -6.44 -7.37
CA LEU A 174 11.88 -5.96 -7.32
C LEU A 174 11.50 -5.50 -5.91
N ALA A 175 11.86 -6.26 -4.87
CA ALA A 175 11.64 -5.85 -3.48
C ALA A 175 12.34 -4.52 -3.16
N PHE A 176 13.57 -4.33 -3.64
CA PHE A 176 14.32 -3.08 -3.50
C PHE A 176 13.59 -1.90 -4.18
N LEU A 177 13.09 -2.10 -5.40
CA LEU A 177 12.33 -1.07 -6.14
C LEU A 177 11.02 -0.72 -5.43
N ILE A 178 10.31 -1.70 -4.87
CA ILE A 178 9.10 -1.47 -4.06
C ILE A 178 9.45 -0.66 -2.81
N GLY A 179 10.52 -1.00 -2.11
CA GLY A 179 10.99 -0.23 -0.95
C GLY A 179 11.31 1.23 -1.29
N LEU A 180 11.97 1.49 -2.44
CA LEU A 180 12.23 2.86 -2.93
C LEU A 180 10.91 3.59 -3.27
N TYR A 181 9.95 2.90 -3.87
CA TYR A 181 8.64 3.47 -4.16
C TYR A 181 7.92 3.91 -2.88
N ILE A 182 7.90 3.06 -1.84
CA ILE A 182 7.30 3.37 -0.54
C ILE A 182 8.00 4.59 0.11
N ILE A 183 9.33 4.67 0.04
CA ILE A 183 10.06 5.83 0.55
C ILE A 183 9.68 7.10 -0.21
N LYS A 184 9.60 7.06 -1.54
CA LYS A 184 9.16 8.19 -2.35
C LYS A 184 7.75 8.65 -1.95
N GLU A 185 6.83 7.71 -1.74
CA GLU A 185 5.45 8.00 -1.33
C GLU A 185 5.42 8.63 0.08
N SER A 186 6.22 8.13 1.01
CA SER A 186 6.41 8.72 2.34
C SER A 186 6.80 10.20 2.27
N PHE A 187 7.78 10.55 1.41
CA PHE A 187 8.18 11.96 1.23
C PHE A 187 7.07 12.82 0.62
N SER A 188 6.26 12.29 -0.29
CA SER A 188 5.11 13.01 -0.87
C SER A 188 4.08 13.37 0.20
N ILE A 189 3.69 12.39 1.03
CA ILE A 189 2.74 12.58 2.13
C ILE A 189 3.32 13.54 3.19
N GLY A 190 4.60 13.39 3.53
CA GLY A 190 5.28 14.27 4.48
C GLY A 190 5.31 15.73 4.00
N LYS A 191 5.55 15.95 2.72
CA LYS A 191 5.50 17.29 2.13
C LYS A 191 4.10 17.90 2.19
N GLU A 192 3.07 17.15 1.80
CA GLU A 192 1.68 17.61 1.90
C GLU A 192 1.29 17.96 3.35
N ALA A 193 1.74 17.17 4.34
CA ALA A 193 1.51 17.45 5.75
C ALA A 193 2.20 18.75 6.19
N ILE A 194 3.41 19.03 5.73
CA ILE A 194 4.14 20.27 6.05
C ILE A 194 3.51 21.47 5.35
N ASP A 195 3.17 21.35 4.07
CA ASP A 195 2.57 22.44 3.28
C ASP A 195 1.16 22.83 3.80
N SER A 196 0.53 21.98 4.63
CA SER A 196 -0.77 22.25 5.28
C SER A 196 -0.66 22.92 6.66
N LEU A 197 0.56 23.18 7.18
CA LEU A 197 0.82 23.91 8.44
C LEU A 197 0.70 25.42 8.29
#